data_934d2daf815d9179f83ae6a90c0803c6
#
_entry.id   934d2daf815d9179f83ae6a90c0803c6
#
_cell.length_a   1.000
_cell.length_b   1.000
_cell.length_c   1.000
_cell.angle_alpha   90.00
_cell.angle_beta   90.00
_cell.angle_gamma   90.00
#
_symmetry.space_group_name_H-M   'P 1'
#
loop_
_entity.id
_entity.type
_entity.pdbx_description
1 polymer ?
#
loop_
_entity_poly.entity_id
_entity_poly.type
_entity_poly.pdbx_seq_one_letter_code
_entity_poly.pdbx_strand_id
1 'polypeptide(L)'
;AMASGSEAASNAAQIVLLDSDFSKMPDVVGEGRRVVNNIKRSASLFLAKNIFSMLLTIFTLISVNLYPLYPTQLSFLGIFTIGVPAFFLALQPNKSLIKGDFLLNVVLKALPTGLTDFIVVMIIAIYGNCTGAPHEQTATAATLVLLTVGMAALIRVCKPFDIIRVCVCVAMACGILF
;
A
#
# COMPACT_ATOMS: atom_id res chain seq x y z
N ALA A 1 -31.47 8.27 -7.98
CA ALA A 1 -32.90 8.58 -7.89
C ALA A 1 -33.29 8.97 -6.48
N MET A 2 -34.47 9.51 -6.29
CA MET A 2 -35.10 9.72 -4.98
C MET A 2 -36.11 8.59 -4.73
N ALA A 3 -36.24 8.14 -3.49
CA ALA A 3 -37.19 7.08 -3.14
C ALA A 3 -38.66 7.47 -3.41
N SER A 4 -38.98 8.77 -3.34
CA SER A 4 -40.27 9.32 -3.71
C SER A 4 -40.55 9.42 -5.24
N GLY A 5 -39.55 9.04 -6.05
CA GLY A 5 -39.68 9.04 -7.51
C GLY A 5 -40.40 7.80 -8.06
N SER A 6 -40.44 7.65 -9.39
CA SER A 6 -41.01 6.46 -10.00
C SER A 6 -40.17 5.22 -9.73
N GLU A 7 -40.84 4.07 -9.58
CA GLU A 7 -40.19 2.78 -9.40
C GLU A 7 -39.20 2.45 -10.53
N ALA A 8 -39.58 2.79 -11.77
CA ALA A 8 -38.71 2.62 -12.93
C ALA A 8 -37.39 3.45 -12.80
N ALA A 9 -37.49 4.68 -12.30
CA ALA A 9 -36.33 5.53 -12.08
C ALA A 9 -35.45 4.99 -10.95
N SER A 10 -36.02 4.45 -9.88
CA SER A 10 -35.31 3.84 -8.76
C SER A 10 -34.58 2.56 -9.20
N ASN A 11 -35.21 1.72 -10.02
CA ASN A 11 -34.62 0.49 -10.53
C ASN A 11 -33.50 0.74 -11.55
N ALA A 12 -33.55 1.84 -12.29
CA ALA A 12 -32.50 2.21 -13.23
C ALA A 12 -31.34 3.00 -12.59
N ALA A 13 -31.52 3.50 -11.37
CA ALA A 13 -30.52 4.33 -10.71
C ALA A 13 -29.46 3.50 -9.98
N GLN A 14 -28.20 3.92 -10.09
CA GLN A 14 -27.10 3.33 -9.30
C GLN A 14 -27.13 3.73 -7.83
N ILE A 15 -27.75 4.87 -7.51
CA ILE A 15 -27.89 5.38 -6.14
C ILE A 15 -29.32 5.88 -5.95
N VAL A 16 -29.95 5.47 -4.85
CA VAL A 16 -31.31 5.92 -4.46
C VAL A 16 -31.21 6.60 -3.10
N LEU A 17 -31.66 7.85 -3.01
CA LEU A 17 -31.74 8.60 -1.75
C LEU A 17 -33.04 8.23 -1.05
N LEU A 18 -32.93 7.48 0.05
CA LEU A 18 -34.07 6.96 0.81
C LEU A 18 -34.92 8.06 1.46
N ASP A 19 -34.25 9.09 1.98
CA ASP A 19 -34.92 10.26 2.59
C ASP A 19 -35.46 11.24 1.54
N SER A 20 -35.23 10.99 0.25
CA SER A 20 -35.60 11.90 -0.86
C SER A 20 -35.08 13.33 -0.69
N ASP A 21 -34.04 13.52 0.11
CA ASP A 21 -33.43 14.82 0.38
C ASP A 21 -32.16 15.01 -0.43
N PHE A 22 -32.24 15.82 -1.49
CA PHE A 22 -31.11 16.11 -2.38
C PHE A 22 -30.00 16.92 -1.69
N SER A 23 -30.30 17.62 -0.61
CA SER A 23 -29.29 18.40 0.13
C SER A 23 -28.16 17.53 0.73
N LYS A 24 -28.41 16.25 0.93
CA LYS A 24 -27.43 15.24 1.38
C LYS A 24 -26.45 14.75 0.31
N MET A 25 -26.71 15.07 -0.97
CA MET A 25 -25.90 14.59 -2.08
C MET A 25 -24.42 15.01 -1.99
N PRO A 26 -24.07 16.24 -1.57
CA PRO A 26 -22.67 16.62 -1.38
C PRO A 26 -21.93 15.75 -0.36
N ASP A 27 -22.61 15.32 0.70
CA ASP A 27 -22.04 14.44 1.73
C ASP A 27 -21.83 13.03 1.20
N VAL A 28 -22.77 12.49 0.42
CA VAL A 28 -22.65 11.20 -0.25
C VAL A 28 -21.45 11.20 -1.21
N VAL A 29 -21.31 12.25 -2.03
CA VAL A 29 -20.15 12.41 -2.92
C VAL A 29 -18.86 12.56 -2.14
N GLY A 30 -18.88 13.31 -1.04
CA GLY A 30 -17.73 13.47 -0.14
C GLY A 30 -17.27 12.14 0.46
N GLU A 31 -18.22 11.30 0.87
CA GLU A 31 -17.93 9.97 1.41
C GLU A 31 -17.39 9.02 0.32
N GLY A 32 -17.97 9.02 -0.86
CA GLY A 32 -17.47 8.28 -2.00
C GLY A 32 -16.01 8.65 -2.34
N ARG A 33 -15.66 9.95 -2.32
CA ARG A 33 -14.27 10.42 -2.50
C ARG A 33 -13.35 9.91 -1.40
N ARG A 34 -13.80 9.89 -0.14
CA ARG A 34 -13.05 9.36 0.99
C ARG A 34 -12.69 7.89 0.76
N VAL A 35 -13.67 7.07 0.42
CA VAL A 35 -13.48 5.64 0.17
C VAL A 35 -12.48 5.40 -0.96
N VAL A 36 -12.69 6.03 -2.12
CA VAL A 36 -11.81 5.85 -3.30
C VAL A 36 -10.38 6.31 -3.01
N ASN A 37 -10.19 7.46 -2.34
CA ASN A 37 -8.87 7.97 -2.00
C ASN A 37 -8.14 7.05 -0.99
N ASN A 38 -8.86 6.46 -0.03
CA ASN A 38 -8.29 5.54 0.94
C ASN A 38 -7.91 4.21 0.29
N ILE A 39 -8.79 3.65 -0.56
CA ILE A 39 -8.49 2.45 -1.35
C ILE A 39 -7.26 2.69 -2.23
N LYS A 40 -7.15 3.85 -2.88
CA LYS A 40 -6.01 4.21 -3.73
C LYS A 40 -4.68 4.18 -2.98
N ARG A 41 -4.66 4.66 -1.73
CA ARG A 41 -3.47 4.63 -0.87
C ARG A 41 -3.08 3.20 -0.48
N SER A 42 -4.03 2.44 0.06
CA SER A 42 -3.80 1.05 0.46
C SER A 42 -3.39 0.20 -0.73
N ALA A 43 -4.10 0.32 -1.86
CA ALA A 43 -3.81 -0.42 -3.08
C ALA A 43 -2.38 -0.15 -3.59
N SER A 44 -1.88 1.09 -3.50
CA SER A 44 -0.51 1.38 -3.94
C SER A 44 0.55 0.69 -3.08
N LEU A 45 0.34 0.57 -1.77
CA LEU A 45 1.25 -0.14 -0.86
C LEU A 45 1.23 -1.66 -1.13
N PHE A 46 0.03 -2.25 -1.26
CA PHE A 46 -0.11 -3.67 -1.57
C PHE A 46 0.46 -4.03 -2.94
N LEU A 47 0.22 -3.19 -3.94
CA LEU A 47 0.72 -3.41 -5.30
C LEU A 47 2.24 -3.32 -5.36
N ALA A 48 2.88 -2.40 -4.64
CA ALA A 48 4.33 -2.31 -4.53
C ALA A 48 4.95 -3.63 -4.03
N LYS A 49 4.36 -4.21 -2.95
CA LYS A 49 4.78 -5.51 -2.43
C LYS A 49 4.62 -6.64 -3.46
N ASN A 50 3.48 -6.65 -4.19
CA ASN A 50 3.22 -7.67 -5.18
C ASN A 50 4.20 -7.59 -6.36
N ILE A 51 4.51 -6.38 -6.84
CA ILE A 51 5.52 -6.14 -7.90
C ILE A 51 6.89 -6.65 -7.42
N PHE A 52 7.32 -6.26 -6.23
CA PHE A 52 8.55 -6.72 -5.62
C PHE A 52 8.62 -8.25 -5.55
N SER A 53 7.60 -8.88 -4.95
CA SER A 53 7.57 -10.32 -4.77
C SER A 53 7.55 -11.09 -6.10
N MET A 54 6.81 -10.60 -7.09
CA MET A 54 6.75 -11.20 -8.42
C MET A 54 8.12 -11.14 -9.12
N LEU A 55 8.77 -9.97 -9.11
CA LEU A 55 10.09 -9.80 -9.72
C LEU A 55 11.14 -10.67 -9.03
N LEU A 56 11.11 -10.72 -7.69
CA LEU A 56 12.05 -11.55 -6.92
C LEU A 56 11.83 -13.04 -7.19
N THR A 57 10.58 -13.49 -7.31
CA THR A 57 10.26 -14.88 -7.65
C THR A 57 10.76 -15.24 -9.06
N ILE A 58 10.52 -14.39 -10.05
CA ILE A 58 11.00 -14.61 -11.42
C ILE A 58 12.53 -14.69 -11.43
N PHE A 59 13.19 -13.78 -10.71
CA PHE A 59 14.65 -13.78 -10.62
C PHE A 59 15.19 -15.08 -10.00
N THR A 60 14.62 -15.52 -8.88
CA THR A 60 15.07 -16.76 -8.20
C THR A 60 14.85 -18.01 -9.06
N LEU A 61 13.75 -18.06 -9.82
CA LEU A 61 13.50 -19.14 -10.77
C LEU A 61 14.55 -19.20 -11.89
N ILE A 62 14.92 -18.05 -12.45
CA ILE A 62 15.92 -17.97 -13.53
C ILE A 62 17.33 -18.27 -13.01
N SER A 63 17.67 -17.76 -11.82
CA SER A 63 19.01 -17.87 -11.23
C SER A 63 19.26 -19.21 -10.55
N VAL A 64 18.23 -20.06 -10.36
CA VAL A 64 18.29 -21.33 -9.62
C VAL A 64 18.88 -21.16 -8.20
N ASN A 65 18.75 -19.99 -7.62
CA ASN A 65 19.23 -19.64 -6.28
C ASN A 65 18.10 -19.79 -5.24
N LEU A 66 18.50 -19.88 -3.97
CA LEU A 66 17.54 -19.82 -2.87
C LEU A 66 16.87 -18.44 -2.82
N TYR A 67 15.59 -18.44 -2.46
CA TYR A 67 14.86 -17.20 -2.24
C TYR A 67 15.51 -16.39 -1.12
N PRO A 68 15.90 -15.11 -1.34
CA PRO A 68 16.77 -14.37 -0.43
C PRO A 68 16.13 -13.95 0.89
N LEU A 69 14.83 -14.22 1.10
CA LEU A 69 14.08 -13.84 2.30
C LEU A 69 13.33 -15.04 2.87
N TYR A 70 13.19 -15.11 4.18
CA TYR A 70 12.33 -16.09 4.84
C TYR A 70 10.85 -15.65 4.85
N PRO A 71 9.88 -16.58 4.81
CA PRO A 71 8.45 -16.25 4.87
C PRO A 71 8.05 -15.44 6.10
N THR A 72 8.68 -15.69 7.23
CA THR A 72 8.47 -14.94 8.48
C THR A 72 8.87 -13.48 8.35
N GLN A 73 9.99 -13.20 7.68
CA GLN A 73 10.47 -11.84 7.40
C GLN A 73 9.53 -11.08 6.46
N LEU A 74 9.01 -11.77 5.41
CA LEU A 74 8.02 -11.20 4.50
C LEU A 74 6.70 -10.86 5.22
N SER A 75 6.28 -11.70 6.17
CA SER A 75 5.10 -11.45 6.99
C SER A 75 5.30 -10.24 7.91
N PHE A 76 6.45 -10.16 8.56
CA PHE A 76 6.83 -9.04 9.41
C PHE A 76 6.84 -7.72 8.61
N LEU A 77 7.52 -7.69 7.46
CA LEU A 77 7.49 -6.55 6.52
C LEU A 77 6.05 -6.16 6.17
N GLY A 78 5.23 -7.15 5.79
CA GLY A 78 3.85 -6.92 5.41
C GLY A 78 3.00 -6.29 6.50
N ILE A 79 3.19 -6.69 7.75
CA ILE A 79 2.45 -6.14 8.89
C ILE A 79 2.86 -4.69 9.15
N PHE A 80 4.16 -4.42 9.30
CA PHE A 80 4.66 -3.12 9.75
C PHE A 80 4.68 -2.05 8.66
N THR A 81 4.92 -2.42 7.40
CA THR A 81 5.02 -1.42 6.31
C THR A 81 3.73 -1.25 5.52
N ILE A 82 2.80 -2.22 5.57
CA ILE A 82 1.59 -2.23 4.74
C ILE A 82 0.32 -2.40 5.59
N GLY A 83 0.16 -3.52 6.28
CA GLY A 83 -1.11 -3.94 6.88
C GLY A 83 -1.63 -2.96 7.92
N VAL A 84 -0.85 -2.75 8.98
CA VAL A 84 -1.23 -1.84 10.06
C VAL A 84 -1.34 -0.39 9.58
N PRO A 85 -0.37 0.16 8.82
CA PRO A 85 -0.51 1.50 8.27
C PRO A 85 -1.71 1.66 7.35
N ALA A 86 -1.98 0.72 6.44
CA ALA A 86 -3.10 0.78 5.53
C ALA A 86 -4.44 0.82 6.27
N PHE A 87 -4.59 0.06 7.36
CA PHE A 87 -5.77 0.08 8.20
C PHE A 87 -6.01 1.45 8.82
N PHE A 88 -5.02 2.02 9.50
CA PHE A 88 -5.16 3.35 10.11
C PHE A 88 -5.36 4.47 9.08
N LEU A 89 -4.72 4.40 7.94
CA LEU A 89 -4.90 5.36 6.86
C LEU A 89 -6.29 5.27 6.21
N ALA A 90 -6.90 4.08 6.20
CA ALA A 90 -8.25 3.89 5.68
C ALA A 90 -9.34 4.54 6.56
N LEU A 91 -9.08 4.71 7.85
CA LEU A 91 -10.01 5.37 8.77
C LEU A 91 -10.02 6.90 8.63
N GLN A 92 -9.03 7.48 7.94
CA GLN A 92 -8.91 8.94 7.85
C GLN A 92 -9.86 9.55 6.82
N PRO A 93 -10.44 10.74 7.14
CA PRO A 93 -11.24 11.49 6.18
C PRO A 93 -10.33 12.08 5.08
N ASN A 94 -10.55 11.68 3.84
CA ASN A 94 -9.89 12.25 2.67
C ASN A 94 -10.90 12.51 1.56
N LYS A 95 -11.51 13.68 1.59
CA LYS A 95 -12.54 14.11 0.64
C LYS A 95 -11.96 14.88 -0.57
N SER A 96 -10.64 14.81 -0.80
CA SER A 96 -9.99 15.51 -1.93
C SER A 96 -10.54 15.04 -3.28
N LEU A 97 -10.54 15.95 -4.27
CA LEU A 97 -10.98 15.64 -5.61
C LEU A 97 -10.14 14.51 -6.22
N ILE A 98 -10.83 13.50 -6.76
CA ILE A 98 -10.20 12.41 -7.49
C ILE A 98 -9.83 12.93 -8.87
N LYS A 99 -8.54 12.93 -9.20
CA LYS A 99 -8.03 13.35 -10.52
C LYS A 99 -7.39 12.17 -11.24
N GLY A 100 -7.69 12.06 -12.55
CA GLY A 100 -7.13 11.05 -13.43
C GLY A 100 -7.59 9.62 -13.15
N ASP A 101 -7.05 8.68 -13.93
CA ASP A 101 -7.41 7.26 -13.85
C ASP A 101 -6.91 6.64 -12.54
N PHE A 102 -7.81 5.92 -11.88
CA PHE A 102 -7.52 5.26 -10.61
C PHE A 102 -6.36 4.26 -10.74
N LEU A 103 -6.46 3.36 -11.73
CA LEU A 103 -5.51 2.27 -11.93
C LEU A 103 -4.12 2.80 -12.27
N LEU A 104 -4.02 3.70 -13.24
CA LEU A 104 -2.76 4.31 -13.66
C LEU A 104 -2.04 5.00 -12.49
N ASN A 105 -2.79 5.77 -11.70
CA ASN A 105 -2.24 6.45 -10.53
C ASN A 105 -1.72 5.48 -9.43
N VAL A 106 -2.40 4.34 -9.24
CA VAL A 106 -1.97 3.31 -8.27
C VAL A 106 -0.69 2.65 -8.77
N VAL A 107 -0.65 2.24 -10.04
CA VAL A 107 0.52 1.60 -10.65
C VAL A 107 1.74 2.53 -10.65
N LEU A 108 1.59 3.78 -11.10
CA LEU A 108 2.69 4.75 -11.12
C LEU A 108 3.27 5.07 -9.73
N LYS A 109 2.46 4.95 -8.68
CA LYS A 109 2.95 5.11 -7.30
C LYS A 109 3.60 3.85 -6.75
N ALA A 110 3.12 2.67 -7.14
CA ALA A 110 3.61 1.40 -6.67
C ALA A 110 4.91 0.96 -7.35
N LEU A 111 5.04 1.20 -8.64
CA LEU A 111 6.19 0.80 -9.46
C LEU A 111 7.54 1.26 -8.89
N PRO A 112 7.77 2.55 -8.58
CA PRO A 112 9.07 2.99 -8.08
C PRO A 112 9.46 2.28 -6.79
N THR A 113 8.51 2.09 -5.86
CA THR A 113 8.76 1.41 -4.59
C THR A 113 9.07 -0.06 -4.81
N GLY A 114 8.23 -0.79 -5.56
CA GLY A 114 8.44 -2.21 -5.83
C GLY A 114 9.73 -2.51 -6.59
N LEU A 115 10.12 -1.64 -7.53
CA LEU A 115 11.41 -1.74 -8.24
C LEU A 115 12.59 -1.45 -7.31
N THR A 116 12.50 -0.43 -6.45
CA THR A 116 13.55 -0.11 -5.48
C THR A 116 13.78 -1.28 -4.53
N ASP A 117 12.70 -1.85 -3.98
CA ASP A 117 12.74 -3.01 -3.09
C ASP A 117 13.43 -4.21 -3.78
N PHE A 118 13.06 -4.47 -5.03
CA PHE A 118 13.66 -5.54 -5.83
C PHE A 118 15.16 -5.32 -6.06
N ILE A 119 15.56 -4.13 -6.53
CA ILE A 119 16.96 -3.81 -6.84
C ILE A 119 17.83 -3.93 -5.59
N VAL A 120 17.35 -3.42 -4.47
CA VAL A 120 18.10 -3.44 -3.20
C VAL A 120 18.31 -4.87 -2.71
N VAL A 121 17.28 -5.70 -2.71
CA VAL A 121 17.39 -7.11 -2.31
C VAL A 121 18.32 -7.88 -3.25
N MET A 122 18.24 -7.60 -4.55
CA MET A 122 19.14 -8.17 -5.55
C MET A 122 20.60 -7.85 -5.27
N ILE A 123 20.93 -6.60 -4.98
CA ILE A 123 22.30 -6.18 -4.67
C ILE A 123 22.81 -6.93 -3.44
N ILE A 124 21.99 -7.03 -2.38
CA ILE A 124 22.36 -7.72 -1.14
C ILE A 124 22.54 -9.23 -1.37
N ALA A 125 21.65 -9.85 -2.14
CA ALA A 125 21.73 -11.28 -2.46
C ALA A 125 22.98 -11.62 -3.29
N ILE A 126 23.30 -10.79 -4.29
CA ILE A 126 24.51 -10.96 -5.11
C ILE A 126 25.76 -10.74 -4.24
N TYR A 127 25.80 -9.71 -3.42
CA TYR A 127 26.91 -9.45 -2.50
C TYR A 127 27.13 -10.61 -1.53
N GLY A 128 26.06 -11.14 -0.92
CA GLY A 128 26.12 -12.29 -0.04
C GLY A 128 26.69 -13.53 -0.71
N ASN A 129 26.26 -13.82 -1.95
CA ASN A 129 26.81 -14.91 -2.75
C ASN A 129 28.30 -14.71 -3.08
N CYS A 130 28.72 -13.51 -3.46
CA CYS A 130 30.12 -13.21 -3.80
C CYS A 130 31.06 -13.30 -2.59
N THR A 131 30.57 -12.95 -1.40
CA THR A 131 31.37 -12.98 -0.17
C THR A 131 31.29 -14.31 0.58
N GLY A 132 30.44 -15.24 0.12
CA GLY A 132 30.20 -16.52 0.82
C GLY A 132 29.48 -16.33 2.17
N ALA A 133 28.75 -15.24 2.35
CA ALA A 133 28.03 -14.98 3.60
C ALA A 133 26.91 -15.99 3.84
N PRO A 134 26.67 -16.42 5.08
CA PRO A 134 25.55 -17.29 5.40
C PRO A 134 24.21 -16.71 4.96
N HIS A 135 23.32 -17.57 4.47
CA HIS A 135 22.00 -17.14 3.98
C HIS A 135 21.21 -16.35 5.03
N GLU A 136 21.31 -16.73 6.31
CA GLU A 136 20.63 -16.02 7.41
C GLU A 136 21.08 -14.56 7.55
N GLN A 137 22.37 -14.31 7.44
CA GLN A 137 22.91 -12.94 7.53
C GLN A 137 22.47 -12.10 6.33
N THR A 138 22.51 -12.68 5.14
CA THR A 138 22.06 -12.02 3.90
C THR A 138 20.56 -11.70 3.95
N ALA A 139 19.74 -12.66 4.41
CA ALA A 139 18.30 -12.47 4.56
C ALA A 139 17.96 -11.41 5.61
N THR A 140 18.67 -11.38 6.72
CA THR A 140 18.49 -10.37 7.77
C THR A 140 18.88 -8.98 7.27
N ALA A 141 20.01 -8.85 6.59
CA ALA A 141 20.44 -7.59 5.99
C ALA A 141 19.42 -7.08 4.96
N ALA A 142 18.93 -7.96 4.08
CA ALA A 142 17.88 -7.62 3.11
C ALA A 142 16.59 -7.15 3.81
N THR A 143 16.18 -7.81 4.88
CA THR A 143 14.98 -7.43 5.65
C THR A 143 15.13 -6.04 6.29
N LEU A 144 16.27 -5.74 6.90
CA LEU A 144 16.52 -4.42 7.52
C LEU A 144 16.47 -3.29 6.49
N VAL A 145 17.06 -3.51 5.32
CA VAL A 145 17.02 -2.49 4.25
C VAL A 145 15.61 -2.37 3.67
N LEU A 146 14.89 -3.47 3.47
CA LEU A 146 13.47 -3.42 3.05
C LEU A 146 12.58 -2.68 4.05
N LEU A 147 12.81 -2.85 5.36
CA LEU A 147 12.10 -2.09 6.39
C LEU A 147 12.37 -0.58 6.26
N THR A 148 13.61 -0.18 5.99
CA THR A 148 13.94 1.24 5.80
C THR A 148 13.31 1.82 4.54
N VAL A 149 13.33 1.10 3.42
CA VAL A 149 12.67 1.50 2.16
C VAL A 149 11.15 1.53 2.35
N GLY A 150 10.57 0.51 3.02
CA GLY A 150 9.15 0.46 3.34
C GLY A 150 8.70 1.62 4.22
N MET A 151 9.50 2.01 5.22
CA MET A 151 9.25 3.21 6.04
C MET A 151 9.32 4.49 5.21
N ALA A 152 10.27 4.62 4.31
CA ALA A 152 10.35 5.78 3.40
C ALA A 152 9.12 5.85 2.46
N ALA A 153 8.66 4.71 1.96
CA ALA A 153 7.43 4.62 1.17
C ALA A 153 6.20 5.00 1.99
N LEU A 154 6.09 4.51 3.23
CA LEU A 154 5.00 4.86 4.15
C LEU A 154 4.96 6.36 4.44
N ILE A 155 6.10 6.97 4.75
CA ILE A 155 6.23 8.42 4.97
C ILE A 155 5.76 9.20 3.74
N ARG A 156 6.10 8.74 2.52
CA ARG A 156 5.66 9.37 1.27
C ARG A 156 4.13 9.28 1.08
N VAL A 157 3.52 8.15 1.43
CA VAL A 157 2.07 7.95 1.35
C VAL A 157 1.32 8.73 2.42
N CYS A 158 1.93 8.97 3.58
CA CYS A 158 1.37 9.77 4.67
C CYS A 158 1.33 11.28 4.40
N LYS A 159 2.00 11.78 3.36
CA LYS A 159 1.94 13.21 3.01
C LYS A 159 0.54 13.60 2.44
N PRO A 160 -0.02 14.77 2.78
CA PRO A 160 0.43 15.74 3.79
C PRO A 160 0.29 15.17 5.22
N PHE A 161 1.21 15.56 6.10
CA PHE A 161 1.23 15.06 7.48
C PHE A 161 0.07 15.62 8.29
N ASP A 162 -0.60 14.72 9.01
CA ASP A 162 -1.59 14.98 10.03
C ASP A 162 -1.14 14.26 11.32
N ILE A 163 -1.64 14.66 12.48
CA ILE A 163 -1.24 14.10 13.78
C ILE A 163 -1.35 12.58 13.78
N ILE A 164 -2.47 12.04 13.27
CA ILE A 164 -2.69 10.59 13.21
C ILE A 164 -1.65 9.89 12.32
N ARG A 165 -1.28 10.49 11.19
CA ARG A 165 -0.28 9.94 10.25
C ARG A 165 1.12 9.94 10.84
N VAL A 166 1.47 10.99 11.58
CA VAL A 166 2.74 11.05 12.31
C VAL A 166 2.76 9.97 13.39
N CYS A 167 1.69 9.83 14.18
CA CYS A 167 1.59 8.77 15.19
C CYS A 167 1.73 7.37 14.59
N VAL A 168 1.11 7.09 13.44
CA VAL A 168 1.25 5.81 12.75
C VAL A 168 2.70 5.58 12.32
N CYS A 169 3.37 6.57 11.70
CA CYS A 169 4.77 6.44 11.29
C CYS A 169 5.69 6.20 12.49
N VAL A 170 5.51 6.92 13.59
CA VAL A 170 6.31 6.76 14.81
C VAL A 170 6.05 5.39 15.45
N ALA A 171 4.78 4.97 15.54
CA ALA A 171 4.44 3.66 16.09
C ALA A 171 5.05 2.51 15.28
N MET A 172 5.03 2.61 13.95
CA MET A 172 5.66 1.61 13.07
C MET A 172 7.18 1.63 13.20
N ALA A 173 7.81 2.81 13.26
CA ALA A 173 9.26 2.92 13.49
C ALA A 173 9.68 2.32 14.84
N CYS A 174 8.94 2.60 15.91
CA CYS A 174 9.17 1.99 17.23
C CYS A 174 8.99 0.46 17.18
N GLY A 175 7.95 -0.04 16.51
CA GLY A 175 7.70 -1.48 16.38
C GLY A 175 8.74 -2.23 15.54
N ILE A 176 9.45 -1.54 14.66
CA ILE A 176 10.56 -2.12 13.88
C ILE A 176 11.85 -2.17 14.71
N LEU A 177 12.04 -1.21 15.63
CA LEU A 177 13.23 -1.13 16.47
C LEU A 177 13.17 -2.07 17.69
N PHE A 178 11.98 -2.57 18.05
CA PHE A 178 11.75 -3.48 19.19
C PHE A 178 11.70 -4.92 18.73
#